data_2781f15766e1ba3d39d8e947c51957ad
#
_entry.id   2781f15766e1ba3d39d8e947c51957ad
#
_cell.length_a   1.000
_cell.length_b   1.000
_cell.length_c   1.000
_cell.angle_alpha   90.00
_cell.angle_beta   90.00
_cell.angle_gamma   90.00
#
_symmetry.space_group_name_H-M   'P 1'
#
loop_
_entity.id
_entity.type
_entity.pdbx_description
1 polymer ?
#
loop_
_entity_poly.entity_id
_entity_poly.type
_entity_poly.pdbx_seq_one_letter_code
_entity_poly.pdbx_strand_id
1 'polypeptide(L)'
;DLEGVWRCWWWWTTTTTSMEFDPPRVSSRDERDDVGTWRANATACALSDIRSHMIDRNCMDLFMMEAALTLQTSAARKARQANDVVALLEVQDPGSHIPPRLSASDEADMAAGRMESLGRHVGANLTEILLRDKPRLPDTLDRVKFVCKELWSVVWNKQIDNLRTNHRGVFVLQDQAFRALMAVGQPDAAHVYVSMQLSFASGLLLGALERLGIPCSVQADAEYPPVCSFHVRLMSI
;
A
#
# COMPACT_ATOMS: atom_id res chain seq x y z
N ASP A 1 -16.06 8.39 -3.85
CA ASP A 1 -15.32 9.66 -3.77
C ASP A 1 -13.96 9.39 -3.17
N LEU A 2 -12.94 9.20 -4.04
CA LEU A 2 -11.57 8.87 -3.60
C LEU A 2 -10.97 9.98 -2.72
N GLU A 3 -11.40 11.22 -2.87
CA GLU A 3 -11.02 12.32 -1.99
C GLU A 3 -11.48 12.11 -0.53
N GLY A 4 -12.58 11.43 -0.30
CA GLY A 4 -13.07 11.10 1.04
C GLY A 4 -12.16 10.11 1.78
N VAL A 5 -11.67 9.09 1.08
CA VAL A 5 -10.75 8.07 1.64
C VAL A 5 -9.36 8.67 1.89
N TRP A 6 -8.89 9.53 0.97
CA TRP A 6 -7.62 10.26 1.14
C TRP A 6 -7.69 11.28 2.27
N ARG A 7 -8.82 11.98 2.42
CA ARG A 7 -9.04 12.90 3.54
C ARG A 7 -9.11 12.16 4.88
N CYS A 8 -9.70 10.98 4.96
CA CYS A 8 -9.67 10.16 6.17
C CYS A 8 -8.25 9.71 6.52
N TRP A 9 -7.46 9.28 5.52
CA TRP A 9 -6.08 8.86 5.74
C TRP A 9 -5.16 10.04 6.06
N TRP A 10 -5.35 11.18 5.40
CA TRP A 10 -4.63 12.43 5.66
C TRP A 10 -5.11 13.09 6.97
N TRP A 11 -6.41 13.05 7.24
CA TRP A 11 -7.00 13.55 8.48
C TRP A 11 -6.60 12.68 9.68
N TRP A 12 -6.43 11.39 9.46
CA TRP A 12 -6.00 10.45 10.48
C TRP A 12 -4.51 10.62 10.86
N THR A 13 -3.66 11.03 9.93
CA THR A 13 -2.26 11.42 10.19
C THR A 13 -2.13 12.82 10.79
N THR A 14 -3.16 13.69 10.68
CA THR A 14 -3.08 15.10 11.12
C THR A 14 -4.00 15.45 12.30
N THR A 15 -5.04 14.67 12.62
CA THR A 15 -6.07 15.06 13.60
C THR A 15 -5.91 14.42 15.00
N THR A 16 -4.89 13.58 15.21
CA THR A 16 -4.54 13.14 16.58
C THR A 16 -3.76 14.19 17.38
N THR A 17 -3.71 15.42 16.91
CA THR A 17 -2.98 16.51 17.54
C THR A 17 -3.92 17.51 18.26
N SER A 18 -4.87 17.00 19.06
CA SER A 18 -5.57 17.86 20.02
C SER A 18 -5.50 17.31 21.45
N MET A 19 -4.32 16.79 21.82
CA MET A 19 -3.87 16.81 23.21
C MET A 19 -2.78 17.88 23.30
N GLU A 20 -3.05 18.90 24.11
CA GLU A 20 -2.13 19.97 24.45
C GLU A 20 -0.78 19.37 24.85
N PHE A 21 0.16 19.38 23.92
CA PHE A 21 1.55 19.04 24.19
C PHE A 21 2.29 20.34 24.51
N ASP A 22 2.58 20.53 25.78
CA ASP A 22 3.45 21.61 26.25
C ASP A 22 4.89 21.26 25.78
N PRO A 23 5.49 22.02 24.86
CA PRO A 23 6.84 21.71 24.39
C PRO A 23 7.85 21.96 25.52
N PRO A 24 8.90 21.12 25.67
CA PRO A 24 9.93 21.33 26.65
C PRO A 24 10.56 22.72 26.45
N ARG A 25 10.65 23.52 27.52
CA ARG A 25 11.33 24.82 27.51
C ARG A 25 12.81 24.62 27.20
N VAL A 26 13.21 24.95 26.00
CA VAL A 26 14.61 25.05 25.62
C VAL A 26 15.13 26.41 26.14
N SER A 27 16.15 26.34 26.98
CA SER A 27 16.81 27.52 27.52
C SER A 27 17.49 28.33 26.40
N SER A 28 17.17 29.62 26.35
CA SER A 28 17.73 30.58 25.43
C SER A 28 19.23 30.80 25.70
N ARG A 29 20.08 30.31 24.82
CA ARG A 29 21.39 30.90 24.55
C ARG A 29 21.91 30.46 23.17
N ASP A 30 22.26 31.48 22.41
CA ASP A 30 23.01 31.49 21.16
C ASP A 30 22.26 31.02 19.89
N GLU A 31 21.57 32.01 19.27
CA GLU A 31 20.93 31.78 18.00
C GLU A 31 20.74 33.07 17.25
N ARG A 32 21.47 33.23 16.22
CA ARG A 32 21.07 34.22 15.21
C ARG A 32 21.41 33.82 13.82
N ASP A 33 21.41 32.76 13.25
CA ASP A 33 21.52 32.65 11.77
C ASP A 33 21.04 31.33 11.13
N ASP A 34 20.33 30.42 11.85
CA ASP A 34 19.89 29.17 11.20
C ASP A 34 18.50 28.66 11.64
N VAL A 35 17.57 29.57 11.92
CA VAL A 35 16.29 29.25 12.58
C VAL A 35 15.26 28.62 11.62
N GLY A 36 15.45 28.71 10.31
CA GLY A 36 14.46 28.26 9.31
C GLY A 36 14.50 26.77 8.99
N THR A 37 15.68 26.22 8.78
CA THR A 37 15.89 24.88 8.26
C THR A 37 15.72 23.78 9.30
N TRP A 38 16.18 23.96 10.52
CA TRP A 38 16.08 22.92 11.55
C TRP A 38 14.68 22.80 12.17
N ARG A 39 13.88 23.88 12.23
CA ARG A 39 12.48 23.79 12.65
C ARG A 39 11.64 22.95 11.66
N ALA A 40 11.84 23.17 10.37
CA ALA A 40 11.21 22.34 9.35
C ALA A 40 11.64 20.88 9.47
N ASN A 41 12.93 20.62 9.72
CA ASN A 41 13.46 19.27 9.89
C ASN A 41 12.94 18.60 11.18
N ALA A 42 12.87 19.33 12.30
CA ALA A 42 12.33 18.80 13.56
C ALA A 42 10.84 18.43 13.44
N THR A 43 10.04 19.27 12.79
CA THR A 43 8.62 18.97 12.52
C THR A 43 8.47 17.80 11.58
N ALA A 44 9.27 17.73 10.51
CA ALA A 44 9.28 16.61 9.58
C ALA A 44 9.73 15.31 10.28
N CYS A 45 10.73 15.36 11.15
CA CYS A 45 11.16 14.22 11.95
C CYS A 45 10.07 13.76 12.94
N ALA A 46 9.39 14.68 13.61
CA ALA A 46 8.27 14.33 14.50
C ALA A 46 7.11 13.69 13.75
N LEU A 47 6.75 14.20 12.57
CA LEU A 47 5.71 13.63 11.70
C LEU A 47 6.11 12.28 11.09
N SER A 48 7.39 11.98 11.03
CA SER A 48 7.93 10.74 10.47
C SER A 48 8.36 9.72 11.52
N ASP A 49 8.21 10.01 12.81
CA ASP A 49 8.49 9.03 13.86
C ASP A 49 7.37 8.00 13.91
N ILE A 50 7.65 6.83 13.36
CA ILE A 50 6.72 5.70 13.31
C ILE A 50 6.26 5.28 14.72
N ARG A 51 7.08 5.48 15.73
CA ARG A 51 6.76 5.13 17.13
C ARG A 51 5.74 6.07 17.77
N SER A 52 5.69 7.32 17.35
CA SER A 52 4.75 8.31 17.89
C SER A 52 3.32 8.18 17.35
N HIS A 53 3.14 7.39 16.27
CA HIS A 53 1.85 7.21 15.59
C HIS A 53 1.38 5.75 15.60
N MET A 54 1.63 5.03 16.67
CA MET A 54 1.16 3.66 16.83
C MET A 54 -0.36 3.62 17.05
N ILE A 55 -1.04 2.84 16.23
CA ILE A 55 -2.46 2.51 16.39
C ILE A 55 -2.62 1.08 16.84
N ASP A 56 -3.78 0.80 17.43
CA ASP A 56 -4.17 -0.58 17.69
C ASP A 56 -4.26 -1.35 16.38
N ARG A 57 -3.69 -2.54 16.38
CA ARG A 57 -3.62 -3.41 15.20
C ARG A 57 -5.00 -3.80 14.70
N ASN A 58 -5.94 -4.05 15.60
CA ASN A 58 -7.30 -4.43 15.23
C ASN A 58 -7.99 -3.30 14.45
N CYS A 59 -7.71 -2.04 14.80
CA CYS A 59 -8.20 -0.89 14.05
C CYS A 59 -7.67 -0.89 12.61
N MET A 60 -6.39 -1.25 12.41
CA MET A 60 -5.82 -1.34 11.06
C MET A 60 -6.39 -2.52 10.28
N ASP A 61 -6.55 -3.68 10.91
CA ASP A 61 -7.15 -4.85 10.28
C ASP A 61 -8.60 -4.55 9.84
N LEU A 62 -9.42 -3.94 10.71
CA LEU A 62 -10.79 -3.51 10.38
C LEU A 62 -10.81 -2.44 9.27
N PHE A 63 -9.90 -1.47 9.31
CA PHE A 63 -9.78 -0.46 8.26
C PHE A 63 -9.48 -1.09 6.90
N MET A 64 -8.56 -2.05 6.84
CA MET A 64 -8.21 -2.75 5.61
C MET A 64 -9.37 -3.59 5.05
N MET A 65 -10.17 -4.19 5.94
CA MET A 65 -11.39 -4.91 5.55
C MET A 65 -12.42 -3.94 4.94
N GLU A 66 -12.70 -2.84 5.62
CA GLU A 66 -13.66 -1.84 5.17
C GLU A 66 -13.21 -1.13 3.88
N ALA A 67 -11.92 -0.83 3.76
CA ALA A 67 -11.35 -0.27 2.54
C ALA A 67 -11.54 -1.20 1.34
N ALA A 68 -11.31 -2.50 1.50
CA ALA A 68 -11.54 -3.50 0.47
C ALA A 68 -13.01 -3.51 0.02
N LEU A 69 -13.96 -3.59 0.97
CA LEU A 69 -15.41 -3.55 0.67
C LEU A 69 -15.84 -2.26 -0.03
N THR A 70 -15.35 -1.12 0.45
CA THR A 70 -15.66 0.19 -0.12
C THR A 70 -15.14 0.32 -1.56
N LEU A 71 -13.93 -0.16 -1.83
CA LEU A 71 -13.37 -0.14 -3.18
C LEU A 71 -14.13 -1.04 -4.14
N GLN A 72 -14.54 -2.23 -3.69
CA GLN A 72 -15.39 -3.14 -4.47
C GLN A 72 -16.74 -2.51 -4.81
N THR A 73 -17.45 -2.02 -3.81
CA THR A 73 -18.78 -1.37 -4.02
C THR A 73 -18.66 -0.15 -4.92
N SER A 74 -17.58 0.62 -4.81
CA SER A 74 -17.30 1.75 -5.68
C SER A 74 -16.99 1.32 -7.12
N ALA A 75 -16.25 0.22 -7.32
CA ALA A 75 -15.97 -0.33 -8.64
C ALA A 75 -17.25 -0.84 -9.32
N ALA A 76 -18.05 -1.63 -8.61
CA ALA A 76 -19.32 -2.13 -9.11
C ALA A 76 -20.29 -0.99 -9.50
N ARG A 77 -20.37 0.06 -8.67
CA ARG A 77 -21.19 1.25 -9.01
C ARG A 77 -20.71 1.94 -10.28
N LYS A 78 -19.39 2.11 -10.45
CA LYS A 78 -18.82 2.73 -11.66
C LYS A 78 -19.03 1.86 -12.90
N ALA A 79 -18.91 0.55 -12.80
CA ALA A 79 -19.17 -0.36 -13.90
C ALA A 79 -20.66 -0.32 -14.33
N ARG A 80 -21.58 -0.30 -13.38
CA ARG A 80 -23.01 -0.12 -13.68
C ARG A 80 -23.27 1.19 -14.42
N GLN A 81 -22.75 2.32 -13.91
CA GLN A 81 -22.90 3.62 -14.56
C GLN A 81 -22.32 3.62 -15.99
N ALA A 82 -21.17 2.98 -16.22
CA ALA A 82 -20.58 2.84 -17.56
C ALA A 82 -21.47 2.00 -18.47
N ASN A 83 -22.00 0.87 -17.97
CA ASN A 83 -22.89 0.01 -18.72
C ASN A 83 -24.23 0.67 -19.05
N ASP A 84 -24.76 1.53 -18.16
CA ASP A 84 -25.97 2.33 -18.43
C ASP A 84 -25.73 3.31 -19.57
N VAL A 85 -24.56 3.97 -19.59
CA VAL A 85 -24.16 4.86 -20.71
C VAL A 85 -24.03 4.09 -22.00
N VAL A 86 -23.39 2.91 -21.99
CA VAL A 86 -23.29 2.04 -23.17
C VAL A 86 -24.68 1.68 -23.69
N ALA A 87 -25.61 1.30 -22.81
CA ALA A 87 -26.99 0.97 -23.19
C ALA A 87 -27.74 2.16 -23.84
N LEU A 88 -27.50 3.38 -23.36
CA LEU A 88 -28.07 4.58 -23.97
C LEU A 88 -27.50 4.85 -25.36
N LEU A 89 -26.18 4.65 -25.54
CA LEU A 89 -25.52 4.83 -26.84
C LEU A 89 -26.00 3.79 -27.86
N GLU A 90 -26.21 2.54 -27.45
CA GLU A 90 -26.76 1.46 -28.30
C GLU A 90 -28.15 1.86 -28.87
N VAL A 91 -28.94 2.58 -28.08
CA VAL A 91 -30.27 3.02 -28.49
C VAL A 91 -30.23 4.26 -29.40
N GLN A 92 -29.31 5.21 -29.13
CA GLN A 92 -29.23 6.47 -29.85
C GLN A 92 -28.54 6.38 -31.21
N ASP A 93 -27.49 5.55 -31.31
CA ASP A 93 -26.69 5.38 -32.52
C ASP A 93 -26.24 3.94 -32.71
N PRO A 94 -27.10 3.05 -33.24
CA PRO A 94 -26.81 1.64 -33.40
C PRO A 94 -25.67 1.31 -34.38
N GLY A 95 -25.17 2.29 -35.12
CA GLY A 95 -24.08 2.14 -36.08
C GLY A 95 -22.72 2.63 -35.63
N SER A 96 -22.63 3.22 -34.45
CA SER A 96 -21.35 3.70 -33.89
C SER A 96 -20.53 2.58 -33.27
N HIS A 97 -19.21 2.81 -33.16
CA HIS A 97 -18.33 1.89 -32.42
C HIS A 97 -18.57 2.04 -30.90
N ILE A 98 -19.40 1.16 -30.37
CA ILE A 98 -19.77 1.16 -28.95
C ILE A 98 -18.78 0.27 -28.17
N PRO A 99 -18.21 0.75 -27.05
CA PRO A 99 -17.31 -0.07 -26.22
C PRO A 99 -18.08 -1.25 -25.60
N PRO A 100 -17.41 -2.38 -25.36
CA PRO A 100 -18.05 -3.53 -24.73
C PRO A 100 -18.49 -3.20 -23.31
N ARG A 101 -19.56 -3.86 -22.86
CA ARG A 101 -20.02 -3.74 -21.48
C ARG A 101 -19.01 -4.33 -20.51
N LEU A 102 -18.83 -3.67 -19.39
CA LEU A 102 -17.94 -4.14 -18.33
C LEU A 102 -18.54 -5.38 -17.65
N SER A 103 -17.72 -6.39 -17.49
CA SER A 103 -18.05 -7.65 -16.82
C SER A 103 -17.74 -7.60 -15.32
N ALA A 104 -18.15 -8.62 -14.59
CA ALA A 104 -17.81 -8.77 -13.17
C ALA A 104 -16.29 -8.92 -12.93
N SER A 105 -15.55 -9.51 -13.90
CA SER A 105 -14.09 -9.57 -13.83
C SER A 105 -13.46 -8.19 -13.95
N ASP A 106 -13.97 -7.34 -14.85
CA ASP A 106 -13.48 -5.96 -15.00
C ASP A 106 -13.74 -5.13 -13.74
N GLU A 107 -14.87 -5.36 -13.05
CA GLU A 107 -15.18 -4.74 -11.75
C GLU A 107 -14.15 -5.15 -10.68
N ALA A 108 -13.82 -6.45 -10.61
CA ALA A 108 -12.83 -6.97 -9.67
C ALA A 108 -11.43 -6.41 -9.96
N ASP A 109 -11.03 -6.36 -11.23
CA ASP A 109 -9.73 -5.81 -11.66
C ASP A 109 -9.61 -4.32 -11.36
N MET A 110 -10.69 -3.56 -11.55
CA MET A 110 -10.73 -2.14 -11.17
C MET A 110 -10.57 -1.94 -9.65
N ALA A 111 -11.18 -2.77 -8.84
CA ALA A 111 -11.06 -2.71 -7.39
C ALA A 111 -9.64 -3.08 -6.95
N ALA A 112 -9.11 -4.19 -7.47
CA ALA A 112 -7.76 -4.68 -7.20
C ALA A 112 -6.68 -3.65 -7.59
N GLY A 113 -6.80 -3.04 -8.77
CA GLY A 113 -5.87 -2.00 -9.25
C GLY A 113 -5.85 -0.75 -8.36
N ARG A 114 -7.00 -0.36 -7.77
CA ARG A 114 -7.04 0.73 -6.80
C ARG A 114 -6.37 0.35 -5.49
N MET A 115 -6.59 -0.89 -5.03
CA MET A 115 -5.96 -1.41 -3.82
C MET A 115 -4.44 -1.51 -3.98
N GLU A 116 -3.98 -1.95 -5.15
CA GLU A 116 -2.56 -1.96 -5.52
C GLU A 116 -1.96 -0.54 -5.53
N SER A 117 -2.68 0.43 -6.11
CA SER A 117 -2.24 1.83 -6.12
C SER A 117 -2.08 2.41 -4.71
N LEU A 118 -3.00 2.07 -3.79
CA LEU A 118 -2.87 2.43 -2.37
C LEU A 118 -1.62 1.80 -1.76
N GLY A 119 -1.43 0.50 -1.96
CA GLY A 119 -0.25 -0.21 -1.49
C GLY A 119 1.04 0.41 -2.00
N ARG A 120 1.10 0.72 -3.31
CA ARG A 120 2.27 1.35 -3.95
C ARG A 120 2.64 2.69 -3.31
N HIS A 121 1.64 3.52 -3.04
CA HIS A 121 1.85 4.79 -2.38
C HIS A 121 2.37 4.62 -0.95
N VAL A 122 1.76 3.73 -0.18
CA VAL A 122 2.18 3.41 1.20
C VAL A 122 3.61 2.86 1.20
N GLY A 123 3.92 1.90 0.31
CA GLY A 123 5.25 1.30 0.21
C GLY A 123 6.34 2.31 -0.09
N ALA A 124 6.09 3.23 -1.04
CA ALA A 124 7.03 4.29 -1.38
C ALA A 124 7.31 5.21 -0.18
N ASN A 125 6.26 5.69 0.49
CA ASN A 125 6.38 6.61 1.62
C ASN A 125 7.05 5.97 2.84
N LEU A 126 6.65 4.75 3.20
CA LEU A 126 7.27 4.03 4.32
C LEU A 126 8.75 3.75 4.05
N THR A 127 9.11 3.42 2.82
CA THR A 127 10.51 3.19 2.44
C THR A 127 11.35 4.45 2.65
N GLU A 128 10.86 5.63 2.27
CA GLU A 128 11.55 6.90 2.54
C GLU A 128 11.76 7.15 4.04
N ILE A 129 10.72 6.93 4.82
CA ILE A 129 10.78 7.11 6.27
C ILE A 129 11.82 6.17 6.88
N LEU A 130 11.78 4.90 6.52
CA LEU A 130 12.67 3.87 7.06
C LEU A 130 14.13 4.02 6.64
N LEU A 131 14.38 4.65 5.51
CA LEU A 131 15.74 4.87 4.98
C LEU A 131 16.37 6.20 5.41
N ARG A 132 15.61 7.09 6.03
CA ARG A 132 16.08 8.44 6.36
C ARG A 132 17.44 8.46 7.07
N ASP A 133 17.59 7.62 8.07
CA ASP A 133 18.78 7.59 8.94
C ASP A 133 19.70 6.40 8.62
N LYS A 134 19.50 5.74 7.47
CA LYS A 134 20.27 4.57 7.08
C LYS A 134 21.28 4.86 5.98
N PRO A 135 22.42 4.18 5.99
CA PRO A 135 23.36 4.25 4.89
C PRO A 135 22.72 3.71 3.61
N ARG A 136 23.21 4.18 2.47
CA ARG A 136 22.78 3.68 1.17
C ARG A 136 22.99 2.18 1.07
N LEU A 137 21.97 1.48 0.59
CA LEU A 137 22.03 0.06 0.30
C LEU A 137 22.67 -0.13 -1.09
N PRO A 138 23.90 -0.66 -1.17
CA PRO A 138 24.63 -0.74 -2.43
C PRO A 138 24.03 -1.79 -3.37
N ASP A 139 23.74 -2.97 -2.85
CA ASP A 139 23.36 -4.13 -3.64
C ASP A 139 21.85 -4.29 -3.78
N THR A 140 21.43 -4.80 -4.93
CA THR A 140 20.01 -5.13 -5.19
C THR A 140 19.48 -6.14 -4.18
N LEU A 141 20.29 -7.13 -3.82
CA LEU A 141 19.90 -8.13 -2.84
C LEU A 141 19.68 -7.52 -1.45
N ASP A 142 20.52 -6.57 -1.04
CA ASP A 142 20.36 -5.90 0.26
C ASP A 142 19.13 -5.01 0.30
N ARG A 143 18.77 -4.37 -0.82
CA ARG A 143 17.51 -3.63 -0.97
C ARG A 143 16.30 -4.55 -0.85
N VAL A 144 16.32 -5.72 -1.50
CA VAL A 144 15.25 -6.72 -1.37
C VAL A 144 15.16 -7.27 0.06
N LYS A 145 16.29 -7.55 0.70
CA LYS A 145 16.34 -7.98 2.12
C LYS A 145 15.77 -6.91 3.06
N PHE A 146 16.04 -5.63 2.80
CA PHE A 146 15.45 -4.53 3.56
C PHE A 146 13.93 -4.56 3.49
N VAL A 147 13.36 -4.74 2.30
CA VAL A 147 11.90 -4.86 2.12
C VAL A 147 11.36 -6.08 2.88
N CYS A 148 12.01 -7.24 2.77
CA CYS A 148 11.58 -8.48 3.43
C CYS A 148 11.63 -8.42 4.96
N LYS A 149 12.59 -7.69 5.52
CA LYS A 149 12.82 -7.63 6.97
C LYS A 149 12.16 -6.40 7.58
N GLU A 150 12.54 -5.22 7.14
CA GLU A 150 12.20 -4.00 7.84
C GLU A 150 10.83 -3.46 7.43
N LEU A 151 10.60 -3.28 6.14
CA LEU A 151 9.31 -2.81 5.67
C LEU A 151 8.18 -3.79 6.05
N TRP A 152 8.40 -5.08 5.81
CA TRP A 152 7.41 -6.11 6.13
C TRP A 152 7.09 -6.17 7.63
N SER A 153 8.13 -6.01 8.48
CA SER A 153 7.94 -5.96 9.94
C SER A 153 7.15 -4.76 10.42
N VAL A 154 7.33 -3.60 9.80
CA VAL A 154 6.57 -2.39 10.16
C VAL A 154 5.09 -2.56 9.85
N VAL A 155 4.76 -3.15 8.69
CA VAL A 155 3.36 -3.26 8.25
C VAL A 155 2.65 -4.45 8.92
N TRP A 156 3.28 -5.64 8.96
CA TRP A 156 2.62 -6.87 9.45
C TRP A 156 3.19 -7.44 10.74
N ASN A 157 4.20 -6.76 11.34
CA ASN A 157 4.87 -7.19 12.57
C ASN A 157 5.50 -8.59 12.48
N LYS A 158 5.94 -8.96 11.30
CA LYS A 158 6.71 -10.17 11.02
C LYS A 158 7.61 -9.95 9.80
N GLN A 159 8.63 -10.76 9.67
CA GLN A 159 9.49 -10.78 8.48
C GLN A 159 8.96 -11.80 7.46
N ILE A 160 9.38 -11.67 6.22
CA ILE A 160 9.19 -12.71 5.20
C ILE A 160 9.91 -13.98 5.65
N ASP A 161 9.22 -15.12 5.59
CA ASP A 161 9.77 -16.39 6.08
C ASP A 161 10.86 -16.94 5.17
N ASN A 162 10.69 -16.80 3.84
CA ASN A 162 11.64 -17.34 2.89
C ASN A 162 11.84 -16.41 1.69
N LEU A 163 13.10 -16.16 1.36
CA LEU A 163 13.50 -15.40 0.17
C LEU A 163 14.35 -16.30 -0.74
N ARG A 164 13.87 -16.55 -1.94
CA ARG A 164 14.59 -17.29 -2.97
C ARG A 164 14.93 -16.38 -4.14
N THR A 165 16.06 -16.62 -4.77
CA THR A 165 16.46 -15.92 -6.00
C THR A 165 17.00 -16.91 -7.02
N ASN A 166 16.75 -16.64 -8.29
CA ASN A 166 17.32 -17.42 -9.39
C ASN A 166 18.59 -16.78 -9.97
N HIS A 167 19.12 -15.72 -9.34
CA HIS A 167 20.26 -14.93 -9.82
C HIS A 167 20.11 -14.34 -11.25
N ARG A 168 18.91 -14.43 -11.84
CA ARG A 168 18.55 -13.88 -13.16
C ARG A 168 17.50 -12.75 -13.04
N GLY A 169 17.46 -12.10 -11.86
CA GLY A 169 16.53 -10.98 -11.63
C GLY A 169 15.13 -11.39 -11.17
N VAL A 170 14.93 -12.64 -10.75
CA VAL A 170 13.66 -13.07 -10.13
C VAL A 170 13.89 -13.39 -8.67
N PHE A 171 13.05 -12.79 -7.81
CA PHE A 171 12.99 -13.07 -6.39
C PHE A 171 11.60 -13.60 -6.04
N VAL A 172 11.56 -14.61 -5.19
CA VAL A 172 10.32 -15.18 -4.66
C VAL A 172 10.33 -14.98 -3.15
N LEU A 173 9.39 -14.19 -2.69
CA LEU A 173 9.18 -13.88 -1.27
C LEU A 173 8.01 -14.75 -0.79
N GLN A 174 8.23 -15.59 0.21
CA GLN A 174 7.18 -16.46 0.77
C GLN A 174 6.87 -16.08 2.20
N ASP A 175 5.58 -15.92 2.48
CA ASP A 175 5.03 -15.72 3.80
C ASP A 175 4.08 -16.89 4.11
N GLN A 176 4.41 -17.71 5.12
CA GLN A 176 3.65 -18.91 5.46
C GLN A 176 2.44 -18.64 6.34
N ALA A 177 2.37 -17.45 6.94
CA ALA A 177 1.28 -17.04 7.80
C ALA A 177 0.99 -15.55 7.58
N PHE A 178 0.62 -15.20 6.34
CA PHE A 178 0.35 -13.82 5.97
C PHE A 178 -0.86 -13.30 6.74
N ARG A 179 -0.60 -12.35 7.60
CA ARG A 179 -1.57 -11.88 8.58
C ARG A 179 -2.87 -11.38 7.96
N ALA A 180 -2.80 -10.64 6.87
CA ALA A 180 -3.99 -10.10 6.21
C ALA A 180 -4.95 -11.21 5.72
N LEU A 181 -4.45 -12.44 5.52
CA LEU A 181 -5.26 -13.57 5.10
C LEU A 181 -5.74 -14.45 6.27
N MET A 182 -5.27 -14.20 7.51
CA MET A 182 -5.68 -15.00 8.67
C MET A 182 -7.12 -14.72 9.12
N ALA A 183 -7.66 -13.55 8.78
CA ALA A 183 -9.02 -13.15 9.15
C ALA A 183 -10.12 -13.67 8.21
N VAL A 184 -9.76 -14.46 7.20
CA VAL A 184 -10.71 -14.97 6.20
C VAL A 184 -11.57 -16.09 6.78
N GLY A 185 -12.78 -15.74 7.25
CA GLY A 185 -13.67 -16.69 7.94
C GLY A 185 -14.79 -17.28 7.09
N GLN A 186 -15.05 -16.81 5.87
CA GLN A 186 -16.17 -17.26 5.02
C GLN A 186 -15.70 -17.64 3.63
N PRO A 187 -16.02 -18.86 3.11
CA PRO A 187 -15.47 -19.32 1.83
C PRO A 187 -15.92 -18.52 0.61
N ASP A 188 -17.13 -17.99 0.57
CA ASP A 188 -17.67 -17.34 -0.64
C ASP A 188 -17.18 -15.89 -0.84
N ALA A 189 -16.92 -15.16 0.23
CA ALA A 189 -16.31 -13.83 0.18
C ALA A 189 -14.77 -13.87 0.23
N ALA A 190 -14.21 -15.04 0.54
CA ALA A 190 -12.79 -15.23 0.75
C ALA A 190 -11.94 -14.89 -0.47
N HIS A 191 -12.32 -15.33 -1.65
CA HIS A 191 -11.53 -15.10 -2.87
C HIS A 191 -11.34 -13.63 -3.21
N VAL A 192 -12.39 -12.84 -3.11
CA VAL A 192 -12.32 -11.41 -3.44
C VAL A 192 -11.53 -10.65 -2.38
N TYR A 193 -11.73 -10.98 -1.10
CA TYR A 193 -10.97 -10.39 -0.01
C TYR A 193 -9.47 -10.74 -0.12
N VAL A 194 -9.14 -12.01 -0.37
CA VAL A 194 -7.76 -12.48 -0.58
C VAL A 194 -7.11 -11.72 -1.73
N SER A 195 -7.78 -11.62 -2.88
CA SER A 195 -7.28 -10.87 -4.04
C SER A 195 -6.99 -9.41 -3.70
N MET A 196 -7.87 -8.75 -2.96
CA MET A 196 -7.70 -7.35 -2.56
C MET A 196 -6.50 -7.16 -1.61
N GLN A 197 -6.33 -8.06 -0.62
CA GLN A 197 -5.20 -7.99 0.30
C GLN A 197 -3.86 -8.29 -0.40
N LEU A 198 -3.85 -9.24 -1.32
CA LEU A 198 -2.68 -9.54 -2.14
C LEU A 198 -2.33 -8.38 -3.07
N SER A 199 -3.33 -7.70 -3.65
CA SER A 199 -3.12 -6.52 -4.49
C SER A 199 -2.49 -5.38 -3.69
N PHE A 200 -2.96 -5.13 -2.46
CA PHE A 200 -2.34 -4.15 -1.57
C PHE A 200 -0.88 -4.50 -1.26
N ALA A 201 -0.61 -5.76 -0.90
CA ALA A 201 0.73 -6.23 -0.57
C ALA A 201 1.68 -6.17 -1.79
N SER A 202 1.18 -6.53 -2.98
CA SER A 202 1.93 -6.40 -4.24
C SER A 202 2.27 -4.95 -4.55
N GLY A 203 1.29 -4.05 -4.41
CA GLY A 203 1.50 -2.61 -4.55
C GLY A 203 2.53 -2.08 -3.56
N LEU A 204 2.45 -2.49 -2.29
CA LEU A 204 3.41 -2.10 -1.25
C LEU A 204 4.85 -2.51 -1.61
N LEU A 205 5.04 -3.73 -2.07
CA LEU A 205 6.33 -4.23 -2.53
C LEU A 205 6.82 -3.46 -3.76
N LEU A 206 5.93 -3.23 -4.73
CA LEU A 206 6.23 -2.49 -5.95
C LEU A 206 6.67 -1.06 -5.64
N GLY A 207 5.91 -0.32 -4.84
CA GLY A 207 6.23 1.05 -4.46
C GLY A 207 7.54 1.18 -3.68
N ALA A 208 7.79 0.22 -2.78
CA ALA A 208 9.04 0.16 -2.02
C ALA A 208 10.26 -0.10 -2.91
N LEU A 209 10.17 -1.08 -3.80
CA LEU A 209 11.28 -1.45 -4.68
C LEU A 209 11.56 -0.36 -5.71
N GLU A 210 10.54 0.27 -6.28
CA GLU A 210 10.70 1.43 -7.17
C GLU A 210 11.38 2.59 -6.44
N ARG A 211 11.02 2.86 -5.20
CA ARG A 211 11.64 3.91 -4.39
C ARG A 211 13.11 3.61 -4.08
N LEU A 212 13.47 2.34 -3.97
CA LEU A 212 14.85 1.87 -3.87
C LEU A 212 15.61 1.89 -5.22
N GLY A 213 14.97 2.33 -6.31
CA GLY A 213 15.55 2.37 -7.64
C GLY A 213 15.63 1.00 -8.32
N ILE A 214 14.71 0.10 -8.00
CA ILE A 214 14.59 -1.23 -8.60
C ILE A 214 13.28 -1.28 -9.41
N PRO A 215 13.30 -1.03 -10.72
CA PRO A 215 12.13 -1.23 -11.55
C PRO A 215 11.81 -2.72 -11.63
N CYS A 216 10.59 -3.10 -11.26
CA CYS A 216 10.18 -4.49 -11.20
C CYS A 216 8.69 -4.65 -11.47
N SER A 217 8.26 -5.88 -11.69
CA SER A 217 6.86 -6.30 -11.61
C SER A 217 6.70 -7.27 -10.45
N VAL A 218 5.55 -7.18 -9.77
CA VAL A 218 5.22 -8.04 -8.64
C VAL A 218 3.94 -8.80 -8.98
N GLN A 219 3.96 -10.10 -8.81
CA GLN A 219 2.79 -10.98 -8.91
C GLN A 219 2.63 -11.73 -7.60
N ALA A 220 1.45 -11.67 -7.01
CA ALA A 220 1.13 -12.39 -5.79
C ALA A 220 0.30 -13.62 -6.11
N ASP A 221 0.53 -14.67 -5.34
CA ASP A 221 -0.21 -15.92 -5.38
C ASP A 221 -0.45 -16.43 -3.96
N ALA A 222 -1.67 -16.96 -3.71
CA ALA A 222 -2.05 -17.58 -2.45
C ALA A 222 -2.93 -18.80 -2.74
N GLU A 223 -2.29 -19.89 -3.15
CA GLU A 223 -2.98 -21.15 -3.44
C GLU A 223 -3.67 -21.74 -2.19
N TYR A 224 -3.00 -21.60 -1.04
CA TYR A 224 -3.51 -22.09 0.26
C TYR A 224 -3.41 -21.02 1.34
N PRO A 225 -4.37 -20.09 1.46
CA PRO A 225 -4.35 -19.09 2.52
C PRO A 225 -4.28 -19.74 3.91
N PRO A 226 -3.47 -19.24 4.85
CA PRO A 226 -2.79 -17.93 4.83
C PRO A 226 -1.40 -17.91 4.18
N VAL A 227 -0.98 -18.98 3.51
CA VAL A 227 0.29 -19.04 2.79
C VAL A 227 0.20 -18.21 1.52
N CYS A 228 1.17 -17.33 1.30
CA CYS A 228 1.25 -16.57 0.05
C CYS A 228 2.70 -16.45 -0.45
N SER A 229 2.84 -16.21 -1.74
CA SER A 229 4.12 -15.97 -2.39
C SER A 229 4.04 -14.75 -3.31
N PHE A 230 5.10 -13.95 -3.31
CA PHE A 230 5.24 -12.78 -4.17
C PHE A 230 6.41 -12.99 -5.12
N HIS A 231 6.12 -13.02 -6.40
CA HIS A 231 7.10 -13.17 -7.47
C HIS A 231 7.51 -11.78 -7.97
N VAL A 232 8.70 -11.35 -7.61
CA VAL A 232 9.29 -10.07 -8.01
C VAL A 232 10.22 -10.32 -9.19
N ARG A 233 9.92 -9.72 -10.35
CA ARG A 233 10.76 -9.79 -11.56
C ARG A 233 11.34 -8.41 -11.82
N LEU A 234 12.67 -8.33 -11.81
CA LEU A 234 13.36 -7.12 -12.18
C LEU A 234 13.19 -6.84 -13.67
N MET A 235 12.89 -5.59 -14.00
CA MET A 235 12.92 -5.14 -15.38
C MET A 235 14.36 -4.77 -15.70
N SER A 236 14.95 -5.43 -16.72
CA SER A 236 16.23 -5.01 -17.25
C SER A 236 16.07 -3.62 -17.89
N ILE A 237 16.87 -2.67 -17.42
CA ILE A 237 17.01 -1.35 -18.06
C ILE A 237 17.80 -1.51 -19.35
#